data_341b2fc45cf1cbffdc5692beb69f45bf
#
_entry.id   341b2fc45cf1cbffdc5692beb69f45bf
#
_cell.length_a   1.000
_cell.length_b   1.000
_cell.length_c   1.000
_cell.angle_alpha   90.00
_cell.angle_beta   90.00
_cell.angle_gamma   90.00
#
_symmetry.space_group_name_H-M   'P 1'
#
loop_
_entity.id
_entity.type
_entity.pdbx_description
1 polymer ?
#
loop_
_entity_poly.entity_id
_entity_poly.type
_entity_poly.pdbx_seq_one_letter_code
_entity_poly.pdbx_strand_id
1 'polypeptide(L)'
;MNKNVIPLLGITAYSGTGKTTLLKKVIPLLGKKNIQVGIIKHTHHNMDIDKPNKDSYQLRQAGAKQTLIACQQRWALMTETPENATLDLTYLANQFDPQQTDLILVEGFKEESIPKIALYRATTNRPFMDILDQHVIAVASDNKQTTQLLQLDINSPEQIADYIANWLESNKSNHK
;
A
#
# COMPACT_ATOMS: atom_id res chain seq x y z
N MET A 1 25.41 -7.42 -4.54
CA MET A 1 24.70 -7.32 -3.25
C MET A 1 23.23 -7.58 -3.53
N ASN A 2 22.70 -8.74 -3.12
CA ASN A 2 21.25 -8.99 -3.21
C ASN A 2 20.56 -7.97 -2.29
N LYS A 3 19.90 -6.95 -2.85
CA LYS A 3 18.98 -6.12 -2.08
C LYS A 3 17.87 -7.04 -1.60
N ASN A 4 17.71 -7.18 -0.29
CA ASN A 4 16.51 -7.80 0.27
C ASN A 4 15.30 -7.04 -0.29
N VAL A 5 14.59 -7.67 -1.20
CA VAL A 5 13.40 -7.08 -1.82
C VAL A 5 12.29 -7.16 -0.79
N ILE A 6 11.80 -6.00 -0.33
CA ILE A 6 10.68 -5.95 0.61
C ILE A 6 9.42 -6.47 -0.13
N PRO A 7 8.70 -7.47 0.40
CA PRO A 7 7.47 -7.96 -0.21
C PRO A 7 6.42 -6.86 -0.39
N LEU A 8 5.74 -6.87 -1.54
CA LEU A 8 4.65 -5.96 -1.88
C LEU A 8 3.32 -6.70 -1.82
N LEU A 9 2.32 -6.10 -1.19
CA LEU A 9 0.95 -6.62 -1.15
C LEU A 9 -0.03 -5.51 -1.51
N GLY A 10 -0.72 -5.67 -2.63
CA GLY A 10 -1.72 -4.73 -3.11
C GLY A 10 -3.02 -4.82 -2.32
N ILE A 11 -3.65 -3.68 -2.08
CA ILE A 11 -5.00 -3.60 -1.52
C ILE A 11 -5.88 -2.92 -2.56
N THR A 12 -6.72 -3.70 -3.23
CA THR A 12 -7.66 -3.20 -4.24
C THR A 12 -9.08 -3.11 -3.69
N ALA A 13 -9.79 -2.07 -4.05
CA ALA A 13 -11.16 -1.83 -3.62
C ALA A 13 -11.80 -0.70 -4.43
N TYR A 14 -13.11 -0.68 -4.47
CA TYR A 14 -13.84 0.51 -4.92
C TYR A 14 -13.69 1.68 -3.93
N SER A 15 -13.87 2.90 -4.43
CA SER A 15 -14.01 4.06 -3.55
C SER A 15 -15.22 3.87 -2.61
N GLY A 16 -15.07 4.25 -1.35
CA GLY A 16 -16.14 4.09 -0.35
C GLY A 16 -16.22 2.74 0.35
N THR A 17 -15.45 1.72 -0.06
CA THR A 17 -15.42 0.39 0.60
C THR A 17 -14.92 0.43 2.06
N GLY A 18 -14.28 1.53 2.49
CA GLY A 18 -13.72 1.64 3.84
C GLY A 18 -12.28 1.16 3.96
N LYS A 19 -11.52 1.09 2.84
CA LYS A 19 -10.12 0.66 2.80
C LYS A 19 -9.25 1.33 3.85
N THR A 20 -9.24 2.66 3.89
CA THR A 20 -8.44 3.42 4.87
C THR A 20 -8.84 3.11 6.30
N THR A 21 -10.13 2.97 6.58
CA THR A 21 -10.65 2.62 7.92
C THR A 21 -10.19 1.24 8.35
N LEU A 22 -10.17 0.28 7.44
CA LEU A 22 -9.65 -1.06 7.69
C LEU A 22 -8.15 -1.03 7.95
N LEU A 23 -7.36 -0.41 7.07
CA LEU A 23 -5.90 -0.36 7.18
C LEU A 23 -5.44 0.33 8.47
N LYS A 24 -6.15 1.36 8.93
CA LYS A 24 -5.90 2.00 10.24
C LYS A 24 -6.01 1.02 11.42
N LYS A 25 -6.74 -0.07 11.29
CA LYS A 25 -6.87 -1.14 12.30
C LYS A 25 -5.89 -2.28 12.06
N VAL A 26 -5.68 -2.67 10.82
CA VAL A 26 -4.78 -3.78 10.43
C VAL A 26 -3.31 -3.44 10.70
N ILE A 27 -2.85 -2.23 10.38
CA ILE A 27 -1.44 -1.82 10.55
C ILE A 27 -0.97 -1.97 12.01
N PRO A 28 -1.69 -1.47 13.03
CA PRO A 28 -1.28 -1.69 14.42
C PRO A 28 -1.28 -3.16 14.84
N LEU A 29 -2.16 -3.99 14.28
CA LEU A 29 -2.19 -5.44 14.54
C LEU A 29 -0.97 -6.15 13.96
N LEU A 30 -0.55 -5.76 12.75
CA LEU A 30 0.71 -6.24 12.15
C LEU A 30 1.92 -5.80 12.99
N GLY A 31 1.93 -4.56 13.49
CA GLY A 31 2.97 -4.06 14.40
C GLY A 31 3.08 -4.89 15.69
N LYS A 32 1.94 -5.33 16.28
CA LYS A 32 1.94 -6.25 17.43
C LYS A 32 2.54 -7.62 17.12
N LYS A 33 2.60 -8.00 15.85
CA LYS A 33 3.25 -9.22 15.35
C LYS A 33 4.70 -8.97 14.92
N ASN A 34 5.28 -7.83 15.28
CA ASN A 34 6.62 -7.38 14.89
C ASN A 34 6.81 -7.26 13.36
N ILE A 35 5.75 -6.96 12.63
CA ILE A 35 5.80 -6.67 11.19
C ILE A 35 5.75 -5.16 10.99
N GLN A 36 6.85 -4.57 10.51
CA GLN A 36 6.97 -3.16 10.18
C GLN A 36 6.41 -2.90 8.79
N VAL A 37 5.37 -2.06 8.70
CA VAL A 37 4.62 -1.84 7.47
C VAL A 37 4.98 -0.50 6.84
N GLY A 38 5.42 -0.53 5.57
CA GLY A 38 5.46 0.62 4.68
C GLY A 38 4.15 0.77 3.89
N ILE A 39 3.85 1.98 3.41
CA ILE A 39 2.67 2.25 2.57
C ILE A 39 3.10 2.98 1.31
N ILE A 40 2.70 2.46 0.15
CA ILE A 40 2.71 3.19 -1.12
C ILE A 40 1.26 3.48 -1.50
N LYS A 41 0.93 4.75 -1.69
CA LYS A 41 -0.40 5.17 -2.13
C LYS A 41 -0.30 6.00 -3.40
N HIS A 42 -0.90 5.48 -4.49
CA HIS A 42 -1.08 6.24 -5.72
C HIS A 42 -2.35 7.10 -5.64
N THR A 43 -2.24 8.34 -6.05
CA THR A 43 -3.37 9.27 -6.21
C THR A 43 -3.29 9.97 -7.56
N HIS A 44 -4.44 10.21 -8.18
CA HIS A 44 -4.55 10.98 -9.42
C HIS A 44 -4.71 12.49 -9.16
N HIS A 45 -4.73 12.90 -7.90
CA HIS A 45 -4.79 14.31 -7.53
C HIS A 45 -3.38 14.84 -7.27
N ASN A 46 -3.15 16.10 -7.62
CA ASN A 46 -1.93 16.79 -7.23
C ASN A 46 -1.76 16.73 -5.71
N MET A 47 -0.60 16.30 -5.28
CA MET A 47 -0.28 16.03 -3.90
C MET A 47 0.76 17.06 -3.43
N ASP A 48 0.29 18.12 -2.77
CA ASP A 48 1.16 19.01 -2.02
C ASP A 48 1.29 18.51 -0.58
N ILE A 49 2.43 17.91 -0.26
CA ILE A 49 2.79 17.50 1.10
C ILE A 49 3.25 18.71 1.90
N ASP A 50 3.79 19.70 1.21
CA ASP A 50 4.36 20.91 1.76
C ASP A 50 3.33 22.06 1.78
N LYS A 51 3.38 22.88 2.83
CA LYS A 51 2.45 24.02 2.94
C LYS A 51 2.93 25.18 2.09
N PRO A 52 2.04 25.82 1.28
CA PRO A 52 2.36 27.09 0.62
C PRO A 52 2.95 28.09 1.62
N ASN A 53 3.91 28.88 1.19
CA ASN A 53 4.63 29.90 1.98
C ASN A 53 5.65 29.37 3.02
N LYS A 54 6.00 28.08 3.00
CA LYS A 54 7.18 27.59 3.71
C LYS A 54 8.41 27.67 2.82
N ASP A 55 9.59 27.82 3.44
CA ASP A 55 10.85 27.91 2.71
C ASP A 55 11.09 26.69 1.80
N SER A 56 10.78 25.49 2.30
CA SER A 56 10.84 24.24 1.53
C SER A 56 9.97 24.28 0.28
N TYR A 57 8.74 24.78 0.38
CA TYR A 57 7.84 24.97 -0.76
C TYR A 57 8.44 25.96 -1.78
N GLN A 58 8.95 27.11 -1.31
CA GLN A 58 9.54 28.14 -2.18
C GLN A 58 10.79 27.61 -2.91
N LEU A 59 11.66 26.87 -2.22
CA LEU A 59 12.86 26.27 -2.81
C LEU A 59 12.50 25.23 -3.87
N ARG A 60 11.48 24.41 -3.62
CA ARG A 60 10.94 23.46 -4.60
C ARG A 60 10.37 24.18 -5.83
N GLN A 61 9.56 25.21 -5.64
CA GLN A 61 9.03 26.04 -6.73
C GLN A 61 10.15 26.76 -7.52
N ALA A 62 11.26 27.07 -6.88
CA ALA A 62 12.44 27.64 -7.54
C ALA A 62 13.23 26.61 -8.40
N GLY A 63 12.81 25.32 -8.39
CA GLY A 63 13.35 24.29 -9.29
C GLY A 63 14.18 23.20 -8.61
N ALA A 64 14.18 23.10 -7.28
CA ALA A 64 14.81 21.97 -6.58
C ALA A 64 14.12 20.66 -6.97
N LYS A 65 14.87 19.70 -7.54
CA LYS A 65 14.34 18.41 -7.99
C LYS A 65 14.06 17.45 -6.85
N GLN A 66 14.77 17.58 -5.74
CA GLN A 66 14.52 16.84 -4.52
C GLN A 66 14.61 17.77 -3.33
N THR A 67 13.67 17.64 -2.40
CA THR A 67 13.64 18.42 -1.16
C THR A 67 13.47 17.48 0.02
N LEU A 68 14.44 17.44 0.92
CA LEU A 68 14.39 16.66 2.14
C LEU A 68 14.13 17.59 3.33
N ILE A 69 13.06 17.34 4.04
CA ILE A 69 12.70 18.06 5.28
C ILE A 69 12.87 17.09 6.44
N ALA A 70 13.62 17.50 7.46
CA ALA A 70 13.91 16.66 8.61
C ALA A 70 13.67 17.37 9.94
N CYS A 71 13.19 16.61 10.93
CA CYS A 71 13.17 16.96 12.34
C CYS A 71 13.55 15.72 13.17
N GLN A 72 13.66 15.88 14.49
CA GLN A 72 14.09 14.77 15.36
C GLN A 72 13.16 13.53 15.29
N GLN A 73 11.85 13.71 15.01
CA GLN A 73 10.89 12.62 15.03
C GLN A 73 10.66 12.00 13.65
N ARG A 74 10.95 12.71 12.57
CA ARG A 74 10.65 12.24 11.19
C ARG A 74 11.36 13.08 10.15
N TRP A 75 11.49 12.50 8.97
CA TRP A 75 11.90 13.22 7.77
C TRP A 75 11.03 12.80 6.58
N ALA A 76 10.99 13.63 5.55
CA ALA A 76 10.31 13.36 4.31
C ALA A 76 11.16 13.83 3.14
N LEU A 77 11.31 12.96 2.13
CA LEU A 77 11.93 13.29 0.84
C LEU A 77 10.82 13.45 -0.20
N MET A 78 10.77 14.62 -0.81
CA MET A 78 9.92 14.90 -1.97
C MET A 78 10.78 14.89 -3.21
N THR A 79 10.34 14.19 -4.25
CA THR A 79 11.00 14.14 -5.56
C THR A 79 10.03 14.62 -6.61
N GLU A 80 10.42 15.64 -7.37
CA GLU A 80 9.66 16.13 -8.52
C GLU A 80 9.79 15.17 -9.70
N THR A 81 8.67 14.67 -10.19
CA THR A 81 8.62 13.82 -11.38
C THR A 81 8.18 14.62 -12.60
N PRO A 82 8.67 14.30 -13.81
CA PRO A 82 8.15 14.94 -15.04
C PRO A 82 6.64 14.70 -15.19
N GLU A 83 5.90 15.68 -15.74
CA GLU A 83 4.43 15.62 -15.86
C GLU A 83 3.89 14.36 -16.54
N ASN A 84 4.65 13.74 -17.45
CA ASN A 84 4.26 12.55 -18.21
C ASN A 84 5.03 11.29 -17.76
N ALA A 85 5.69 11.32 -16.61
CA ALA A 85 6.42 10.14 -16.12
C ALA A 85 5.45 9.08 -15.62
N THR A 86 5.58 7.84 -16.12
CA THR A 86 4.94 6.68 -15.53
C THR A 86 5.63 6.38 -14.20
N LEU A 87 4.84 6.27 -13.13
CA LEU A 87 5.38 5.89 -11.83
C LEU A 87 5.76 4.40 -11.85
N ASP A 88 7.01 4.12 -11.57
CA ASP A 88 7.53 2.75 -11.43
C ASP A 88 7.39 2.31 -9.97
N LEU A 89 6.52 1.32 -9.72
CA LEU A 89 6.28 0.78 -8.39
C LEU A 89 7.54 0.17 -7.77
N THR A 90 8.38 -0.49 -8.57
CA THR A 90 9.64 -1.07 -8.11
C THR A 90 10.61 0.01 -7.66
N TYR A 91 10.72 1.10 -8.43
CA TYR A 91 11.52 2.25 -8.05
C TYR A 91 11.04 2.85 -6.72
N LEU A 92 9.71 3.03 -6.56
CA LEU A 92 9.13 3.57 -5.33
C LEU A 92 9.36 2.64 -4.12
N ALA A 93 9.20 1.33 -4.32
CA ALA A 93 9.47 0.34 -3.26
C ALA A 93 10.94 0.35 -2.80
N ASN A 94 11.87 0.59 -3.72
CA ASN A 94 13.30 0.70 -3.42
C ASN A 94 13.69 1.96 -2.61
N GLN A 95 12.76 2.90 -2.38
CA GLN A 95 12.98 4.04 -1.48
C GLN A 95 12.78 3.67 0.00
N PHE A 96 12.24 2.49 0.29
CA PHE A 96 12.05 2.02 1.67
C PHE A 96 13.31 1.34 2.19
N ASP A 97 13.59 1.55 3.47
CA ASP A 97 14.68 0.90 4.18
C ASP A 97 14.28 -0.53 4.59
N PRO A 98 14.93 -1.58 4.06
CA PRO A 98 14.60 -2.97 4.41
C PRO A 98 14.98 -3.34 5.85
N GLN A 99 15.72 -2.50 6.58
CA GLN A 99 15.97 -2.68 8.02
C GLN A 99 14.80 -2.17 8.87
N GLN A 100 13.94 -1.33 8.32
CA GLN A 100 12.82 -0.70 9.01
C GLN A 100 11.45 -1.09 8.42
N THR A 101 11.42 -1.92 7.36
CA THR A 101 10.19 -2.26 6.66
C THR A 101 10.21 -3.72 6.25
N ASP A 102 9.28 -4.50 6.78
CA ASP A 102 9.13 -5.94 6.46
C ASP A 102 8.16 -6.20 5.31
N LEU A 103 7.21 -5.29 5.09
CA LEU A 103 6.11 -5.40 4.14
C LEU A 103 5.72 -4.01 3.65
N ILE A 104 5.49 -3.86 2.34
CA ILE A 104 4.88 -2.66 1.79
C ILE A 104 3.46 -2.97 1.32
N LEU A 105 2.46 -2.32 1.92
CA LEU A 105 1.09 -2.32 1.44
C LEU A 105 0.94 -1.26 0.34
N VAL A 106 0.38 -1.67 -0.81
CA VAL A 106 0.28 -0.84 -2.01
C VAL A 106 -1.18 -0.53 -2.30
N GLU A 107 -1.53 0.75 -2.36
CA GLU A 107 -2.86 1.25 -2.71
C GLU A 107 -2.81 2.03 -4.04
N GLY A 108 -3.68 1.67 -4.99
CA GLY A 108 -3.90 2.46 -6.22
C GLY A 108 -3.16 1.99 -7.46
N PHE A 109 -2.19 1.12 -7.37
CA PHE A 109 -1.48 0.49 -8.50
C PHE A 109 -2.21 -0.77 -8.98
N LYS A 110 -3.40 -0.60 -9.59
CA LYS A 110 -4.29 -1.72 -9.94
C LYS A 110 -3.70 -2.63 -11.02
N GLU A 111 -3.00 -2.06 -11.98
CA GLU A 111 -2.44 -2.76 -13.15
C GLU A 111 -1.15 -3.53 -12.83
N GLU A 112 -0.56 -3.30 -11.66
CA GLU A 112 0.70 -3.96 -11.30
C GLU A 112 0.51 -5.44 -10.98
N SER A 113 1.46 -6.25 -11.46
CA SER A 113 1.47 -7.70 -11.28
C SER A 113 2.01 -8.13 -9.92
N ILE A 114 1.41 -7.61 -8.85
CA ILE A 114 1.72 -7.97 -7.47
C ILE A 114 0.56 -8.72 -6.81
N PRO A 115 0.80 -9.59 -5.81
CA PRO A 115 -0.26 -10.20 -5.03
C PRO A 115 -1.19 -9.15 -4.41
N LYS A 116 -2.52 -9.38 -4.45
CA LYS A 116 -3.51 -8.40 -3.98
C LYS A 116 -4.55 -9.03 -3.07
N ILE A 117 -5.02 -8.27 -2.09
CA ILE A 117 -6.28 -8.56 -1.38
C ILE A 117 -7.34 -7.62 -1.93
N ALA A 118 -8.43 -8.18 -2.43
CA ALA A 118 -9.58 -7.43 -2.89
C ALA A 118 -10.56 -7.18 -1.74
N LEU A 119 -10.89 -5.91 -1.49
CA LEU A 119 -11.88 -5.52 -0.48
C LEU A 119 -13.20 -5.20 -1.15
N TYR A 120 -14.27 -5.83 -0.71
CA TYR A 120 -15.60 -5.64 -1.26
C TYR A 120 -16.66 -5.41 -0.18
N ARG A 121 -17.59 -4.49 -0.45
CA ARG A 121 -18.83 -4.30 0.33
C ARG A 121 -20.01 -4.23 -0.60
N ALA A 122 -21.06 -4.96 -0.28
CA ALA A 122 -22.30 -4.94 -1.05
C ALA A 122 -22.92 -3.54 -1.16
N THR A 123 -22.70 -2.70 -0.16
CA THR A 123 -23.18 -1.30 -0.13
C THR A 123 -22.57 -0.41 -1.21
N THR A 124 -21.49 -0.83 -1.87
CA THR A 124 -20.91 -0.08 -3.00
C THR A 124 -21.76 -0.13 -4.26
N ASN A 125 -22.72 -1.08 -4.35
CA ASN A 125 -23.58 -1.33 -5.51
C ASN A 125 -22.80 -1.47 -6.84
N ARG A 126 -21.59 -2.03 -6.78
CA ARG A 126 -20.73 -2.26 -7.95
C ARG A 126 -20.46 -3.75 -8.12
N PRO A 127 -20.21 -4.23 -9.35
CA PRO A 127 -19.95 -5.65 -9.60
C PRO A 127 -18.70 -6.12 -8.86
N PHE A 128 -18.83 -7.22 -8.12
CA PHE A 128 -17.71 -7.83 -7.40
C PHE A 128 -16.58 -8.26 -8.35
N MET A 129 -16.93 -8.81 -9.51
CA MET A 129 -15.96 -9.36 -10.47
C MET A 129 -15.00 -8.30 -11.04
N ASP A 130 -15.40 -7.03 -11.11
CA ASP A 130 -14.58 -5.95 -11.69
C ASP A 130 -13.38 -5.54 -10.81
N ILE A 131 -13.33 -6.00 -9.56
CA ILE A 131 -12.16 -5.77 -8.68
C ILE A 131 -11.20 -6.95 -8.64
N LEU A 132 -11.52 -8.03 -9.34
CA LEU A 132 -10.69 -9.23 -9.41
C LEU A 132 -9.81 -9.20 -10.65
N ASP A 133 -8.56 -9.56 -10.45
CA ASP A 133 -7.63 -9.91 -11.53
C ASP A 133 -6.88 -11.20 -11.16
N GLN A 134 -5.99 -11.67 -12.05
CA GLN A 134 -5.23 -12.91 -11.85
C GLN A 134 -4.23 -12.84 -10.66
N HIS A 135 -3.99 -11.67 -10.09
CA HIS A 135 -3.08 -11.43 -8.99
C HIS A 135 -3.79 -11.33 -7.63
N VAL A 136 -5.13 -11.38 -7.61
CA VAL A 136 -5.89 -11.39 -6.35
C VAL A 136 -5.75 -12.75 -5.69
N ILE A 137 -5.20 -12.76 -4.48
CA ILE A 137 -4.93 -13.98 -3.69
C ILE A 137 -5.95 -14.23 -2.58
N ALA A 138 -6.69 -13.20 -2.17
CA ALA A 138 -7.77 -13.31 -1.19
C ALA A 138 -8.79 -12.17 -1.38
N VAL A 139 -9.99 -12.40 -0.88
CA VAL A 139 -11.08 -11.42 -0.87
C VAL A 139 -11.51 -11.17 0.56
N ALA A 140 -11.62 -9.91 0.98
CA ALA A 140 -12.26 -9.54 2.23
C ALA A 140 -13.60 -8.84 1.93
N SER A 141 -14.71 -9.42 2.38
CA SER A 141 -16.05 -8.92 2.08
C SER A 141 -16.98 -9.00 3.30
N ASP A 142 -18.07 -8.22 3.27
CA ASP A 142 -19.12 -8.24 4.29
C ASP A 142 -20.20 -9.31 4.06
N ASN A 143 -20.13 -10.00 2.93
CA ASN A 143 -21.02 -11.12 2.58
C ASN A 143 -20.26 -12.14 1.72
N LYS A 144 -20.77 -13.37 1.67
CA LYS A 144 -20.17 -14.44 0.87
C LYS A 144 -20.25 -14.13 -0.62
N GLN A 145 -19.11 -14.22 -1.30
CA GLN A 145 -19.00 -14.02 -2.75
C GLN A 145 -18.86 -15.37 -3.48
N THR A 146 -19.32 -15.42 -4.73
CA THR A 146 -19.13 -16.59 -5.61
C THR A 146 -17.71 -16.52 -6.20
N THR A 147 -16.76 -17.13 -5.51
CA THR A 147 -15.34 -17.21 -5.92
C THR A 147 -14.67 -18.42 -5.28
N GLN A 148 -13.61 -18.92 -5.91
CA GLN A 148 -12.74 -19.96 -5.34
C GLN A 148 -11.60 -19.37 -4.47
N LEU A 149 -11.44 -18.05 -4.47
CA LEU A 149 -10.44 -17.38 -3.65
C LEU A 149 -10.79 -17.50 -2.16
N LEU A 150 -9.74 -17.47 -1.32
CA LEU A 150 -9.93 -17.40 0.13
C LEU A 150 -10.76 -16.17 0.49
N GLN A 151 -11.80 -16.37 1.31
CA GLN A 151 -12.68 -15.31 1.76
C GLN A 151 -12.43 -14.98 3.22
N LEU A 152 -12.25 -13.70 3.50
CA LEU A 152 -12.04 -13.10 4.81
C LEU A 152 -13.22 -12.17 5.14
N ASP A 153 -13.52 -12.00 6.43
CA ASP A 153 -14.49 -10.99 6.85
C ASP A 153 -13.82 -9.60 6.87
N ILE A 154 -14.32 -8.68 6.05
CA ILE A 154 -13.85 -7.29 6.00
C ILE A 154 -14.08 -6.54 7.33
N ASN A 155 -14.97 -7.06 8.21
CA ASN A 155 -15.26 -6.49 9.51
C ASN A 155 -14.37 -7.06 10.63
N SER A 156 -13.51 -8.04 10.31
CA SER A 156 -12.51 -8.62 11.21
C SER A 156 -11.09 -8.21 10.81
N PRO A 157 -10.58 -7.05 11.27
CA PRO A 157 -9.20 -6.64 11.03
C PRO A 157 -8.18 -7.64 11.52
N GLU A 158 -8.50 -8.39 12.58
CA GLU A 158 -7.67 -9.44 13.17
C GLU A 158 -7.45 -10.57 12.18
N GLN A 159 -8.52 -11.08 11.56
CA GLN A 159 -8.44 -12.14 10.56
C GLN A 159 -7.59 -11.71 9.35
N ILE A 160 -7.74 -10.46 8.93
CA ILE A 160 -6.97 -9.91 7.80
C ILE A 160 -5.50 -9.75 8.18
N ALA A 161 -5.20 -9.27 9.39
CA ALA A 161 -3.82 -9.16 9.87
C ALA A 161 -3.15 -10.53 10.02
N ASP A 162 -3.87 -11.54 10.52
CA ASP A 162 -3.38 -12.91 10.61
C ASP A 162 -3.09 -13.50 9.24
N TYR A 163 -3.99 -13.30 8.28
CA TYR A 163 -3.76 -13.73 6.90
C TYR A 163 -2.53 -13.10 6.28
N ILE A 164 -2.36 -11.76 6.43
CA ILE A 164 -1.20 -11.03 5.90
C ILE A 164 0.10 -11.54 6.54
N ALA A 165 0.11 -11.77 7.86
CA ALA A 165 1.28 -12.28 8.56
C ALA A 165 1.69 -13.68 8.05
N ASN A 166 0.74 -14.60 7.94
CA ASN A 166 0.98 -15.95 7.43
C ASN A 166 1.44 -15.95 5.97
N TRP A 167 0.84 -15.09 5.13
CA TRP A 167 1.25 -14.90 3.75
C TRP A 167 2.70 -14.39 3.65
N LEU A 168 3.06 -13.41 4.49
CA LEU A 168 4.43 -12.87 4.52
C LEU A 168 5.46 -13.92 4.92
N GLU A 169 5.18 -14.73 5.94
CA GLU A 169 6.07 -15.83 6.38
C GLU A 169 6.28 -16.87 5.27
N SER A 170 5.21 -17.26 4.59
CA SER A 170 5.27 -18.22 3.48
C SER A 170 6.12 -17.70 2.31
N ASN A 171 6.07 -16.39 2.04
CA ASN A 171 6.87 -15.80 0.97
C ASN A 171 8.33 -15.60 1.37
N LYS A 172 8.66 -15.34 2.63
CA LYS A 172 10.04 -15.29 3.12
C LYS A 172 10.76 -16.64 3.00
N SER A 173 10.01 -17.73 3.12
CA SER A 173 10.56 -19.11 3.04
C SER A 173 10.89 -19.54 1.60
N ASN A 174 10.23 -18.98 0.59
CA ASN A 174 10.43 -19.31 -0.83
C ASN A 174 11.61 -18.56 -1.48
N HIS A 175 12.24 -17.62 -0.78
CA HIS A 175 13.38 -16.83 -1.27
C HIS A 175 14.71 -17.17 -0.56
N LYS A 176 14.73 -18.26 0.23
CA LYS A 176 15.95 -18.88 0.79
C LYS A 176 16.34 -20.10 -0.05
#